data_1d8b16fe8984b3d14b7dbb4f822cdd05
#
_entry.id   1d8b16fe8984b3d14b7dbb4f822cdd05
#
_cell.length_a   1.000
_cell.length_b   1.000
_cell.length_c   1.000
_cell.angle_alpha   90.00
_cell.angle_beta   90.00
_cell.angle_gamma   90.00
#
_symmetry.space_group_name_H-M   'P 1'
#
loop_
_entity.id
_entity.type
_entity.pdbx_description
1 polymer ?
#
loop_
_entity_poly.entity_id
_entity_poly.type
_entity_poly.pdbx_seq_one_letter_code
_entity_poly.pdbx_strand_id
1 'polypeptide(L)'
;MSRKQHSQWEFGDLLSSNSESRKVYTVTDLNRAVKTLIEGQLGSVWVEGQITGLRRQASGHIYFSIKDERGQINCALFRGVASDLHGVLKDGELVVIRCDVTLYEPRGQYQVIVRQVELKGRGALQVQFEKLKSKLELEGLFEANKKVNLPKYPQRIGVITSG
;
A
#
# COMPACT_ATOMS: atom_id res chain seq x y z
N MET A 1 5.03 -44.91 -74.20
CA MET A 1 5.64 -43.55 -74.09
C MET A 1 5.02 -42.82 -72.91
N SER A 2 5.72 -42.82 -71.80
CA SER A 2 5.24 -42.31 -70.54
C SER A 2 5.78 -40.87 -70.34
N ARG A 3 4.88 -39.88 -70.23
CA ARG A 3 5.24 -38.49 -69.89
C ARG A 3 5.24 -38.35 -68.39
N LYS A 4 6.40 -38.08 -67.80
CA LYS A 4 6.59 -37.70 -66.44
C LYS A 4 5.97 -36.30 -66.22
N GLN A 5 4.97 -36.21 -65.35
CA GLN A 5 4.50 -34.93 -64.80
C GLN A 5 5.51 -34.43 -63.78
N HIS A 6 6.08 -33.24 -64.05
CA HIS A 6 6.83 -32.48 -63.03
C HIS A 6 5.84 -31.96 -61.99
N SER A 7 5.98 -32.42 -60.78
CA SER A 7 5.33 -31.78 -59.62
C SER A 7 5.97 -30.43 -59.37
N GLN A 8 5.24 -29.38 -59.72
CA GLN A 8 5.57 -28.02 -59.40
C GLN A 8 5.34 -27.86 -57.90
N TRP A 9 6.42 -27.77 -57.16
CA TRP A 9 6.35 -27.45 -55.71
C TRP A 9 5.84 -26.03 -55.59
N GLU A 10 4.60 -25.84 -55.16
CA GLU A 10 4.06 -24.52 -54.80
C GLU A 10 4.73 -24.03 -53.52
N PHE A 11 5.77 -23.25 -53.70
CA PHE A 11 6.41 -22.51 -52.62
C PHE A 11 5.51 -21.41 -52.01
N GLY A 12 4.31 -21.22 -52.54
CA GLY A 12 3.35 -20.21 -52.12
C GLY A 12 2.74 -20.49 -50.73
N ASP A 13 2.56 -21.75 -50.37
CA ASP A 13 1.92 -22.11 -49.09
C ASP A 13 2.86 -22.07 -47.87
N LEU A 14 4.17 -21.99 -48.11
CA LEU A 14 5.12 -21.85 -46.99
C LEU A 14 5.33 -20.40 -46.56
N LEU A 15 4.82 -19.44 -47.32
CA LEU A 15 4.89 -18.00 -47.00
C LEU A 15 3.57 -17.45 -46.48
N SER A 16 2.52 -18.26 -46.40
CA SER A 16 1.32 -17.95 -45.62
C SER A 16 1.53 -18.28 -44.13
N SER A 17 2.76 -18.06 -43.65
CA SER A 17 3.05 -18.10 -42.23
C SER A 17 2.34 -16.94 -41.57
N ASN A 18 1.33 -17.28 -40.80
CA ASN A 18 1.01 -16.70 -39.52
C ASN A 18 1.33 -15.20 -39.40
N SER A 19 0.66 -14.39 -40.20
CA SER A 19 0.55 -12.97 -39.87
C SER A 19 -0.32 -12.89 -38.63
N GLU A 20 0.26 -13.20 -37.46
CA GLU A 20 -0.28 -12.67 -36.22
C GLU A 20 -0.49 -11.19 -36.47
N SER A 21 -1.74 -10.80 -36.63
CA SER A 21 -2.09 -9.41 -36.93
C SER A 21 -1.55 -8.58 -35.77
N ARG A 22 -0.43 -7.91 -36.01
CA ARG A 22 0.27 -7.11 -35.00
C ARG A 22 -0.71 -6.07 -34.47
N LYS A 23 -1.31 -6.33 -33.31
CA LYS A 23 -2.24 -5.41 -32.67
C LYS A 23 -1.44 -4.25 -32.10
N VAL A 24 -1.55 -3.09 -32.71
CA VAL A 24 -0.90 -1.86 -32.24
C VAL A 24 -1.90 -1.10 -31.38
N TYR A 25 -1.53 -0.81 -30.15
CA TYR A 25 -2.31 0.01 -29.23
C TYR A 25 -1.76 1.43 -29.19
N THR A 26 -2.62 2.40 -29.00
CA THR A 26 -2.20 3.70 -28.48
C THR A 26 -1.88 3.57 -26.97
N VAL A 27 -1.14 4.53 -26.40
CA VAL A 27 -0.86 4.53 -24.96
C VAL A 27 -2.16 4.54 -24.14
N THR A 28 -3.13 5.33 -24.57
CA THR A 28 -4.46 5.43 -23.92
C THR A 28 -5.21 4.10 -23.99
N ASP A 29 -5.21 3.44 -25.14
CA ASP A 29 -5.92 2.16 -25.30
C ASP A 29 -5.26 1.05 -24.48
N LEU A 30 -3.93 1.06 -24.39
CA LEU A 30 -3.18 0.12 -23.57
C LEU A 30 -3.50 0.34 -22.08
N ASN A 31 -3.43 1.58 -21.60
CA ASN A 31 -3.75 1.91 -20.21
C ASN A 31 -5.19 1.52 -19.86
N ARG A 32 -6.15 1.77 -20.77
CA ARG A 32 -7.54 1.36 -20.59
C ARG A 32 -7.69 -0.17 -20.53
N ALA A 33 -7.03 -0.90 -21.42
CA ALA A 33 -7.06 -2.36 -21.42
C ALA A 33 -6.46 -2.94 -20.14
N VAL A 34 -5.32 -2.42 -19.67
CA VAL A 34 -4.69 -2.82 -18.40
C VAL A 34 -5.61 -2.52 -17.22
N LYS A 35 -6.23 -1.33 -17.18
CA LYS A 35 -7.19 -0.97 -16.14
C LYS A 35 -8.35 -1.97 -16.07
N THR A 36 -8.96 -2.28 -17.21
CA THR A 36 -10.07 -3.24 -17.28
C THR A 36 -9.65 -4.63 -16.78
N LEU A 37 -8.46 -5.08 -17.13
CA LEU A 37 -7.92 -6.36 -16.65
C LEU A 37 -7.70 -6.36 -15.14
N ILE A 38 -7.10 -5.31 -14.59
CA ILE A 38 -6.83 -5.19 -13.16
C ILE A 38 -8.15 -5.16 -12.37
N GLU A 39 -9.08 -4.28 -12.75
CA GLU A 39 -10.37 -4.13 -12.09
C GLU A 39 -11.22 -5.41 -12.18
N GLY A 40 -11.18 -6.11 -13.32
CA GLY A 40 -11.93 -7.35 -13.53
C GLY A 40 -11.36 -8.58 -12.80
N GLN A 41 -10.04 -8.62 -12.60
CA GLN A 41 -9.37 -9.79 -12.01
C GLN A 41 -9.18 -9.66 -10.49
N LEU A 42 -8.82 -8.48 -10.00
CA LEU A 42 -8.50 -8.28 -8.59
C LEU A 42 -9.71 -7.80 -7.78
N GLY A 43 -10.55 -6.94 -8.37
CA GLY A 43 -11.72 -6.38 -7.68
C GLY A 43 -11.35 -5.67 -6.38
N SER A 44 -12.07 -6.00 -5.30
CA SER A 44 -11.83 -5.45 -3.95
C SER A 44 -10.96 -6.42 -3.15
N VAL A 45 -9.84 -5.92 -2.63
CA VAL A 45 -8.84 -6.71 -1.89
C VAL A 45 -8.55 -6.10 -0.52
N TRP A 46 -8.00 -6.91 0.38
CA TRP A 46 -7.46 -6.47 1.65
C TRP A 46 -5.94 -6.45 1.56
N VAL A 47 -5.34 -5.33 1.97
CA VAL A 47 -3.88 -5.14 1.93
C VAL A 47 -3.41 -4.61 3.27
N GLU A 48 -2.35 -5.22 3.80
CA GLU A 48 -1.66 -4.80 5.02
C GLU A 48 -0.40 -4.03 4.65
N GLY A 49 -0.10 -2.96 5.39
CA GLY A 49 1.14 -2.21 5.23
C GLY A 49 1.25 -1.05 6.19
N GLN A 50 2.42 -0.44 6.20
CA GLN A 50 2.71 0.76 7.00
C GLN A 50 2.43 2.02 6.20
N ILE A 51 1.70 2.96 6.77
CA ILE A 51 1.41 4.26 6.15
C ILE A 51 2.70 5.08 6.01
N THR A 52 2.87 5.71 4.86
CA THR A 52 3.94 6.67 4.60
C THR A 52 3.49 7.77 3.64
N GLY A 53 4.02 8.97 3.82
CA GLY A 53 3.76 10.12 2.94
C GLY A 53 2.32 10.62 2.97
N LEU A 54 1.66 10.58 4.12
CA LEU A 54 0.27 10.97 4.28
C LEU A 54 0.07 12.46 4.04
N ARG A 55 -0.82 12.78 3.09
CA ARG A 55 -1.16 14.16 2.69
C ARG A 55 -2.67 14.36 2.71
N ARG A 56 -3.13 15.36 3.46
CA ARG A 56 -4.52 15.78 3.48
C ARG A 56 -4.71 16.96 2.55
N GLN A 57 -5.64 16.83 1.61
CA GLN A 57 -5.98 17.90 0.67
C GLN A 57 -7.09 18.77 1.25
N ALA A 58 -7.13 20.05 0.84
CA ALA A 58 -8.22 20.96 1.20
C ALA A 58 -9.60 20.46 0.75
N SER A 59 -9.65 19.64 -0.30
CA SER A 59 -10.86 18.96 -0.77
C SER A 59 -11.41 17.89 0.18
N GLY A 60 -10.68 17.56 1.26
CA GLY A 60 -11.02 16.49 2.20
C GLY A 60 -10.56 15.09 1.77
N HIS A 61 -9.91 14.96 0.61
CA HIS A 61 -9.28 13.70 0.21
C HIS A 61 -7.94 13.51 0.94
N ILE A 62 -7.60 12.25 1.23
CA ILE A 62 -6.32 11.87 1.84
C ILE A 62 -5.57 10.99 0.86
N TYR A 63 -4.34 11.35 0.56
CA TYR A 63 -3.41 10.56 -0.24
C TYR A 63 -2.28 10.10 0.64
N PHE A 64 -1.91 8.84 0.52
CA PHE A 64 -0.80 8.23 1.24
C PHE A 64 -0.28 7.04 0.45
N SER A 65 0.80 6.45 0.88
CA SER A 65 1.23 5.14 0.40
C SER A 65 1.24 4.16 1.55
N ILE A 66 1.00 2.89 1.26
CA ILE A 66 1.33 1.80 2.17
C ILE A 66 2.54 1.07 1.65
N LYS A 67 3.41 0.67 2.55
CA LYS A 67 4.63 -0.07 2.24
C LYS A 67 4.80 -1.28 3.15
N ASP A 68 5.48 -2.27 2.66
CA ASP A 68 6.07 -3.38 3.41
C ASP A 68 7.60 -3.38 3.24
N GLU A 69 8.25 -4.50 3.49
CA GLU A 69 9.72 -4.64 3.37
C GLU A 69 10.20 -4.52 1.92
N ARG A 70 9.36 -4.80 0.91
CA ARG A 70 9.76 -4.96 -0.49
C ARG A 70 8.96 -4.13 -1.48
N GLY A 71 7.82 -3.62 -1.08
CA GLY A 71 6.89 -2.96 -1.97
C GLY A 71 6.24 -1.70 -1.39
N GLN A 72 5.75 -0.87 -2.29
CA GLN A 72 4.98 0.31 -1.94
C GLN A 72 3.87 0.52 -2.98
N ILE A 73 2.67 0.91 -2.51
CA ILE A 73 1.53 1.22 -3.36
C ILE A 73 0.89 2.54 -2.95
N ASN A 74 0.47 3.34 -3.94
CA ASN A 74 -0.21 4.59 -3.72
C ASN A 74 -1.70 4.37 -3.39
N CYS A 75 -2.18 5.08 -2.38
CA CYS A 75 -3.54 4.99 -1.87
C CYS A 75 -4.25 6.33 -2.00
N ALA A 76 -5.48 6.29 -2.48
CA ALA A 76 -6.40 7.42 -2.49
C ALA A 76 -7.60 7.10 -1.60
N LEU A 77 -7.81 7.91 -0.58
CA LEU A 77 -8.94 7.83 0.34
C LEU A 77 -9.85 9.04 0.11
N PHE A 78 -11.01 8.81 -0.46
CA PHE A 78 -11.93 9.89 -0.80
C PHE A 78 -12.70 10.41 0.42
N ARG A 79 -13.10 11.67 0.37
CA ARG A 79 -13.75 12.42 1.46
C ARG A 79 -14.85 11.64 2.20
N GLY A 80 -15.71 10.90 1.49
CA GLY A 80 -16.82 10.17 2.11
C GLY A 80 -16.37 9.10 3.12
N VAL A 81 -15.20 8.49 2.90
CA VAL A 81 -14.59 7.52 3.84
C VAL A 81 -13.60 8.20 4.78
N ALA A 82 -13.01 9.31 4.33
CA ALA A 82 -12.01 10.04 5.09
C ALA A 82 -12.58 10.80 6.29
N SER A 83 -13.88 11.17 6.27
CA SER A 83 -14.53 11.96 7.32
C SER A 83 -14.38 11.32 8.71
N ASP A 84 -14.57 10.01 8.81
CA ASP A 84 -14.55 9.26 10.06
C ASP A 84 -13.12 8.94 10.55
N LEU A 85 -12.13 9.14 9.67
CA LEU A 85 -10.72 8.84 9.91
C LEU A 85 -9.85 10.09 10.12
N HIS A 86 -10.49 11.29 10.15
CA HIS A 86 -9.77 12.54 10.39
C HIS A 86 -9.06 12.52 11.75
N GLY A 87 -7.75 12.72 11.74
CA GLY A 87 -6.92 12.72 12.95
C GLY A 87 -6.49 11.32 13.44
N VAL A 88 -7.06 10.25 12.89
CA VAL A 88 -6.77 8.87 13.30
C VAL A 88 -5.56 8.31 12.56
N LEU A 89 -5.42 8.61 11.25
CA LEU A 89 -4.32 8.10 10.43
C LEU A 89 -3.07 8.97 10.55
N LYS A 90 -1.92 8.33 10.77
CA LYS A 90 -0.60 8.96 10.86
C LYS A 90 0.44 8.16 10.09
N ASP A 91 1.51 8.84 9.67
CA ASP A 91 2.67 8.16 9.12
C ASP A 91 3.26 7.18 10.15
N GLY A 92 3.73 6.05 9.67
CA GLY A 92 4.30 5.00 10.49
C GLY A 92 3.29 4.03 11.10
N GLU A 93 1.98 4.27 10.99
CA GLU A 93 0.97 3.35 11.50
C GLU A 93 0.82 2.13 10.61
N LEU A 94 0.72 0.95 11.23
CA LEU A 94 0.40 -0.30 10.56
C LEU A 94 -1.12 -0.41 10.41
N VAL A 95 -1.56 -0.61 9.17
CA VAL A 95 -2.99 -0.68 8.81
C VAL A 95 -3.28 -1.89 7.95
N VAL A 96 -4.54 -2.33 8.02
CA VAL A 96 -5.14 -3.22 7.04
C VAL A 96 -6.21 -2.41 6.32
N ILE A 97 -6.12 -2.31 5.00
CA ILE A 97 -7.06 -1.54 4.20
C ILE A 97 -7.86 -2.47 3.28
N ARG A 98 -9.17 -2.23 3.18
CA ARG A 98 -9.98 -2.75 2.09
C ARG A 98 -9.97 -1.73 0.97
N CYS A 99 -9.60 -2.15 -0.24
CA CYS A 99 -9.42 -1.24 -1.35
C CYS A 99 -9.75 -1.88 -2.69
N ASP A 100 -10.10 -1.05 -3.67
CA ASP A 100 -10.25 -1.45 -5.06
C ASP A 100 -8.96 -1.09 -5.80
N VAL A 101 -8.40 -2.07 -6.51
CA VAL A 101 -7.19 -1.87 -7.30
C VAL A 101 -7.57 -1.27 -8.65
N THR A 102 -6.93 -0.18 -9.04
CA THR A 102 -7.19 0.52 -10.29
C THR A 102 -5.92 1.11 -10.91
N LEU A 103 -6.02 1.57 -12.15
CA LEU A 103 -4.96 2.30 -12.85
C LEU A 103 -5.34 3.78 -12.97
N TYR A 104 -4.43 4.68 -12.58
CA TYR A 104 -4.54 6.10 -12.92
C TYR A 104 -4.07 6.32 -14.35
N GLU A 105 -5.00 6.30 -15.29
CA GLU A 105 -4.75 6.30 -16.73
C GLU A 105 -3.82 7.41 -17.23
N PRO A 106 -3.91 8.68 -16.75
CA PRO A 106 -3.06 9.77 -17.23
C PRO A 106 -1.57 9.55 -17.02
N ARG A 107 -1.20 8.74 -16.01
CA ARG A 107 0.21 8.43 -15.69
C ARG A 107 0.58 6.97 -15.89
N GLY A 108 -0.39 6.10 -16.23
CA GLY A 108 -0.17 4.68 -16.34
C GLY A 108 0.29 4.02 -15.02
N GLN A 109 -0.06 4.63 -13.88
CA GLN A 109 0.34 4.15 -12.57
C GLN A 109 -0.81 3.43 -11.88
N TYR A 110 -0.57 2.21 -11.39
CA TYR A 110 -1.56 1.55 -10.56
C TYR A 110 -1.61 2.17 -9.17
N GLN A 111 -2.81 2.20 -8.62
CA GLN A 111 -3.10 2.74 -7.30
C GLN A 111 -4.28 1.98 -6.70
N VAL A 112 -4.52 2.18 -5.41
CA VAL A 112 -5.70 1.63 -4.76
C VAL A 112 -6.61 2.74 -4.24
N ILE A 113 -7.92 2.53 -4.43
CA ILE A 113 -8.97 3.38 -3.86
C ILE A 113 -9.42 2.73 -2.56
N VAL A 114 -9.12 3.38 -1.44
CA VAL A 114 -9.39 2.85 -0.11
C VAL A 114 -10.88 2.99 0.23
N ARG A 115 -11.50 1.89 0.68
CA ARG A 115 -12.90 1.82 1.10
C ARG A 115 -13.06 1.70 2.60
N GLN A 116 -12.08 1.05 3.27
CA GLN A 116 -12.10 0.85 4.72
C GLN A 116 -10.66 0.81 5.22
N VAL A 117 -10.44 1.28 6.44
CA VAL A 117 -9.13 1.23 7.11
C VAL A 117 -9.30 0.69 8.51
N GLU A 118 -8.49 -0.28 8.88
CA GLU A 118 -8.39 -0.85 10.20
C GLU A 118 -6.97 -0.63 10.74
N LEU A 119 -6.86 -0.03 11.92
CA LEU A 119 -5.56 0.16 12.57
C LEU A 119 -5.10 -1.15 13.20
N LYS A 120 -3.96 -1.66 12.75
CA LYS A 120 -3.38 -2.87 13.31
C LYS A 120 -2.42 -2.53 14.44
N GLY A 121 -2.57 -3.18 15.57
CA GLY A 121 -1.60 -3.10 16.68
C GLY A 121 -1.88 -2.08 17.76
N ARG A 122 -2.79 -1.13 17.63
CA ARG A 122 -3.13 -0.21 18.72
C ARG A 122 -3.64 -0.95 19.95
N GLY A 123 -4.48 -1.96 19.77
CA GLY A 123 -4.98 -2.77 20.88
C GLY A 123 -3.92 -3.62 21.55
N ALA A 124 -3.03 -4.27 20.79
CA ALA A 124 -1.97 -5.12 21.33
C ALA A 124 -0.90 -4.32 22.07
N LEU A 125 -0.45 -3.20 21.50
CA LEU A 125 0.51 -2.28 22.15
C LEU A 125 -0.09 -1.64 23.41
N GLN A 126 -1.36 -1.23 23.37
CA GLN A 126 -2.06 -0.68 24.53
C GLN A 126 -2.16 -1.72 25.66
N VAL A 127 -2.52 -2.96 25.35
CA VAL A 127 -2.57 -4.04 26.34
C VAL A 127 -1.18 -4.34 26.91
N GLN A 128 -0.13 -4.33 26.10
CA GLN A 128 1.24 -4.51 26.59
C GLN A 128 1.69 -3.34 27.46
N PHE A 129 1.36 -2.11 27.08
CA PHE A 129 1.63 -0.92 27.88
C PHE A 129 0.92 -0.96 29.22
N GLU A 130 -0.37 -1.28 29.25
CA GLU A 130 -1.14 -1.40 30.50
C GLU A 130 -0.60 -2.52 31.40
N LYS A 131 -0.24 -3.67 30.83
CA LYS A 131 0.42 -4.75 31.57
C LYS A 131 1.76 -4.32 32.17
N LEU A 132 2.59 -3.62 31.39
CA LEU A 132 3.87 -3.12 31.88
C LEU A 132 3.68 -2.07 32.96
N LYS A 133 2.75 -1.13 32.76
CA LYS A 133 2.41 -0.11 33.74
C LYS A 133 1.96 -0.74 35.05
N SER A 134 1.01 -1.68 35.01
CA SER A 134 0.52 -2.40 36.20
C SER A 134 1.64 -3.17 36.91
N LYS A 135 2.54 -3.80 36.16
CA LYS A 135 3.71 -4.47 36.72
C LYS A 135 4.61 -3.51 37.48
N LEU A 136 4.97 -2.37 36.89
CA LEU A 136 5.82 -1.35 37.51
C LEU A 136 5.12 -0.70 38.72
N GLU A 137 3.79 -0.60 38.71
CA GLU A 137 2.97 -0.11 39.80
C GLU A 137 2.97 -1.08 41.00
N LEU A 138 2.83 -2.39 40.74
CA LEU A 138 2.97 -3.44 41.74
C LEU A 138 4.38 -3.52 42.37
N GLU A 139 5.42 -3.22 41.59
CA GLU A 139 6.81 -3.09 42.04
C GLU A 139 7.02 -1.79 42.85
N GLY A 140 5.98 -0.94 42.97
CA GLY A 140 6.00 0.30 43.75
C GLY A 140 6.90 1.39 43.14
N LEU A 141 7.27 1.31 41.86
CA LEU A 141 8.17 2.26 41.24
C LEU A 141 7.56 3.67 41.03
N PHE A 142 6.24 3.75 41.09
CA PHE A 142 5.51 5.04 41.00
C PHE A 142 5.19 5.66 42.38
N GLU A 143 5.53 4.99 43.47
CA GLU A 143 5.26 5.51 44.81
C GLU A 143 6.06 6.81 45.09
N ALA A 144 5.39 7.77 45.70
CA ALA A 144 5.97 9.09 45.98
C ALA A 144 7.18 9.01 46.95
N ASN A 145 7.20 8.02 47.83
CA ASN A 145 8.28 7.79 48.79
C ASN A 145 9.59 7.32 48.12
N LYS A 146 9.52 6.73 46.92
CA LYS A 146 10.69 6.32 46.11
C LYS A 146 11.23 7.44 45.22
N LYS A 147 10.51 8.57 45.14
CA LYS A 147 10.96 9.71 44.35
C LYS A 147 11.95 10.54 45.15
N VAL A 148 13.16 10.64 44.62
CA VAL A 148 14.21 11.48 45.21
C VAL A 148 14.03 12.91 44.71
N ASN A 149 14.11 13.89 45.59
CA ASN A 149 14.09 15.30 45.20
C ASN A 149 15.30 15.62 44.31
N LEU A 150 15.06 16.36 43.24
CA LEU A 150 16.14 16.80 42.36
C LEU A 150 17.09 17.73 43.13
N PRO A 151 18.42 17.54 42.99
CA PRO A 151 19.39 18.46 43.60
C PRO A 151 19.25 19.83 43.00
N LYS A 152 19.36 20.88 43.87
CA LYS A 152 19.24 22.30 43.45
C LYS A 152 20.27 22.70 42.38
N TYR A 153 21.43 22.02 42.38
CA TYR A 153 22.51 22.21 41.39
C TYR A 153 23.04 20.85 40.94
N PRO A 154 22.47 20.27 39.85
CA PRO A 154 22.94 18.99 39.34
C PRO A 154 24.31 19.13 38.69
N GLN A 155 25.27 18.31 39.11
CA GLN A 155 26.65 18.31 38.56
C GLN A 155 26.77 17.40 37.32
N ARG A 156 25.86 16.44 37.15
CA ARG A 156 25.84 15.52 36.00
C ARG A 156 24.39 15.30 35.55
N ILE A 157 24.16 15.43 34.27
CA ILE A 157 22.85 15.21 33.66
C ILE A 157 23.00 14.12 32.59
N GLY A 158 22.23 13.04 32.70
CA GLY A 158 22.11 12.00 31.70
C GLY A 158 20.85 12.22 30.86
N VAL A 159 20.96 12.16 29.52
CA VAL A 159 19.80 12.23 28.60
C VAL A 159 19.64 10.86 27.92
N ILE A 160 18.46 10.28 28.07
CA ILE A 160 18.10 9.01 27.39
C ILE A 160 17.09 9.37 26.33
N THR A 161 17.41 9.06 25.06
CA THR A 161 16.50 9.26 23.93
C THR A 161 16.26 7.95 23.20
N SER A 162 15.07 7.78 22.61
CA SER A 162 14.85 6.75 21.61
C SER A 162 15.56 7.14 20.31
N GLY A 163 16.32 6.21 19.73
CA GLY A 163 16.93 6.37 18.42
C GLY A 163 15.89 6.41 17.29
#